data_887be2652c09db1bd0eb32dbffbdb937
#
_entry.id   887be2652c09db1bd0eb32dbffbdb937
#
_cell.length_a   1.000
_cell.length_b   1.000
_cell.length_c   1.000
_cell.angle_alpha   90.00
_cell.angle_beta   90.00
_cell.angle_gamma   90.00
#
_symmetry.space_group_name_H-M   'P 1'
#
loop_
_entity.id
_entity.type
_entity.pdbx_description
1 polymer ?
#
loop_
_entity_poly.entity_id
_entity_poly.type
_entity_poly.pdbx_seq_one_letter_code
_entity_poly.pdbx_strand_id
1 'polypeptide(L)'
;MSVSTSFSELPGQYKVRDLSLAEAGRHQIRLAEHEMPGLMALRDEFGPTQPLAGARVAGSLHMTVQTAVLIETLVALGAEVRWASCNIFSTQDEAAAAVAVGPHGTVEQPAGVPVFAWKGESLEEYWECTEQILVWPGGTGPNMILDDGGDATLLVHKGVEYEAAGAVPSDPQPGEPGYSEELTVVLGTLRRSLAADPQRWTTIAADITGVTEETTTGVHRLYQLAEAGQLLFPAINVNDSVTKSKFDNKYGIRHSLPDGINRATDVLMGGKVAFVAGYGDVGKGAAEAFRGQGARVIVSEVDPICALQAAMDGYQVTRLDDVIDQADFVITTTGNKDVVSAAQMARMKNKAVVGNIGHFDNEIDMAGLADVPGITRTEIKPQVHEWTFPADEVGPERSIIVLSEGRLLNLGNATGHPSFVMSNSFSNQVIGQIELFTKPGDYAREVYRLPKVLDEKVARLHLDALGVRLTELSKEQAEYLGIDASGPYKPDHYRY
;
A
#
# COMPACT_ATOMS: atom_id res chain seq x y z
N MET A 1 -4.02 -28.15 -18.63
CA MET A 1 -4.92 -27.44 -19.58
C MET A 1 -4.70 -25.97 -19.30
N SER A 2 -4.03 -25.23 -20.20
CA SER A 2 -3.91 -23.79 -20.10
C SER A 2 -5.29 -23.20 -20.28
N VAL A 3 -5.89 -22.68 -19.22
CA VAL A 3 -7.07 -21.83 -19.31
C VAL A 3 -6.58 -20.56 -20.03
N SER A 4 -7.04 -20.35 -21.26
CA SER A 4 -6.86 -19.07 -21.94
C SER A 4 -7.61 -18.03 -21.12
N THR A 5 -6.88 -17.26 -20.33
CA THR A 5 -7.44 -16.11 -19.62
C THR A 5 -7.61 -14.98 -20.62
N SER A 6 -8.82 -14.91 -21.21
CA SER A 6 -9.20 -13.73 -21.98
C SER A 6 -9.51 -12.60 -21.00
N PHE A 7 -8.73 -11.51 -21.05
CA PHE A 7 -9.04 -10.28 -20.33
C PHE A 7 -10.20 -9.53 -20.98
N SER A 8 -10.95 -8.77 -20.19
CA SER A 8 -11.82 -7.70 -20.68
C SER A 8 -10.94 -6.46 -20.87
N GLU A 9 -10.74 -6.07 -22.12
CA GLU A 9 -9.82 -4.99 -22.49
C GLU A 9 -10.40 -4.10 -23.58
N LEU A 10 -10.23 -2.80 -23.42
CA LEU A 10 -10.36 -1.80 -24.49
C LEU A 10 -9.12 -0.88 -24.41
N PRO A 11 -8.23 -0.94 -25.44
CA PRO A 11 -6.95 -0.24 -25.39
C PRO A 11 -7.08 1.22 -25.03
N GLY A 12 -6.28 1.68 -24.05
CA GLY A 12 -6.28 3.04 -23.53
C GLY A 12 -7.47 3.42 -22.67
N GLN A 13 -8.43 2.52 -22.45
CA GLN A 13 -9.60 2.76 -21.60
C GLN A 13 -9.64 1.84 -20.37
N TYR A 14 -9.42 0.55 -20.52
CA TYR A 14 -9.33 -0.38 -19.39
C TYR A 14 -8.69 -1.71 -19.81
N LYS A 15 -8.11 -2.40 -18.83
CA LYS A 15 -7.72 -3.81 -18.90
C LYS A 15 -7.93 -4.43 -17.52
N VAL A 16 -8.92 -5.29 -17.41
CA VAL A 16 -9.32 -5.95 -16.15
C VAL A 16 -9.55 -7.43 -16.40
N ARG A 17 -9.64 -8.23 -15.34
CA ARG A 17 -9.82 -9.69 -15.45
C ARG A 17 -11.08 -10.06 -16.23
N ASP A 18 -12.24 -9.55 -15.82
CA ASP A 18 -13.55 -9.87 -16.42
C ASP A 18 -14.58 -8.81 -16.02
N LEU A 19 -15.14 -8.08 -16.98
CA LEU A 19 -16.18 -7.08 -16.71
C LEU A 19 -17.48 -7.68 -16.17
N SER A 20 -17.74 -8.97 -16.39
CA SER A 20 -18.95 -9.64 -15.85
C SER A 20 -18.99 -9.66 -14.32
N LEU A 21 -17.86 -9.43 -13.65
CA LEU A 21 -17.74 -9.31 -12.19
C LEU A 21 -18.26 -7.96 -11.63
N ALA A 22 -18.60 -7.01 -12.50
CA ALA A 22 -18.93 -5.64 -12.11
C ALA A 22 -20.14 -5.55 -11.17
N GLU A 23 -21.17 -6.36 -11.35
CA GLU A 23 -22.36 -6.36 -10.49
C GLU A 23 -21.99 -6.75 -9.05
N ALA A 24 -21.22 -7.84 -8.89
CA ALA A 24 -20.74 -8.30 -7.59
C ALA A 24 -19.88 -7.24 -6.92
N GLY A 25 -18.96 -6.62 -7.69
CA GLY A 25 -18.12 -5.51 -7.19
C GLY A 25 -18.96 -4.30 -6.77
N ARG A 26 -20.01 -3.95 -7.52
CA ARG A 26 -20.90 -2.83 -7.16
C ARG A 26 -21.63 -3.05 -5.83
N HIS A 27 -22.03 -4.29 -5.54
CA HIS A 27 -22.63 -4.60 -4.23
C HIS A 27 -21.62 -4.45 -3.10
N GLN A 28 -20.38 -4.86 -3.31
CA GLN A 28 -19.31 -4.71 -2.31
C GLN A 28 -18.94 -3.23 -2.10
N ILE A 29 -18.88 -2.43 -3.17
CA ILE A 29 -18.61 -0.99 -3.09
C ILE A 29 -19.70 -0.28 -2.24
N ARG A 30 -20.98 -0.59 -2.45
CA ARG A 30 -22.08 -0.02 -1.66
C ARG A 30 -21.96 -0.37 -0.17
N LEU A 31 -21.53 -1.59 0.16
CA LEU A 31 -21.25 -1.97 1.54
C LEU A 31 -20.07 -1.18 2.11
N ALA A 32 -18.99 -1.00 1.33
CA ALA A 32 -17.84 -0.22 1.75
C ALA A 32 -18.20 1.27 1.94
N GLU A 33 -19.00 1.87 1.07
CA GLU A 33 -19.49 3.25 1.23
C GLU A 33 -20.17 3.47 2.58
N HIS A 34 -20.99 2.52 3.05
CA HIS A 34 -21.62 2.58 4.36
C HIS A 34 -20.60 2.62 5.51
N GLU A 35 -19.47 1.93 5.35
CA GLU A 35 -18.39 1.83 6.33
C GLU A 35 -17.28 2.89 6.13
N MET A 36 -17.45 3.83 5.18
CA MET A 36 -16.45 4.85 4.87
C MET A 36 -16.99 6.27 5.04
N PRO A 37 -17.42 6.65 6.27
CA PRO A 37 -18.14 7.90 6.52
C PRO A 37 -17.32 9.14 6.17
N GLY A 38 -16.00 9.11 6.29
CA GLY A 38 -15.13 10.23 5.95
C GLY A 38 -15.20 10.58 4.47
N LEU A 39 -15.09 9.59 3.57
CA LEU A 39 -15.20 9.82 2.13
C LEU A 39 -16.60 10.26 1.71
N MET A 40 -17.65 9.66 2.30
CA MET A 40 -19.01 10.04 2.00
C MET A 40 -19.29 11.50 2.44
N ALA A 41 -18.83 11.91 3.61
CA ALA A 41 -18.92 13.29 4.08
C ALA A 41 -18.16 14.28 3.18
N LEU A 42 -16.97 13.88 2.66
CA LEU A 42 -16.23 14.71 1.69
C LEU A 42 -16.95 14.85 0.36
N ARG A 43 -17.63 13.79 -0.13
CA ARG A 43 -18.50 13.89 -1.32
C ARG A 43 -19.64 14.88 -1.10
N ASP A 44 -20.29 14.85 0.06
CA ASP A 44 -21.39 15.75 0.39
C ASP A 44 -20.90 17.20 0.53
N GLU A 45 -19.76 17.43 1.17
CA GLU A 45 -19.18 18.75 1.38
C GLU A 45 -18.67 19.39 0.10
N PHE A 46 -17.87 18.66 -0.68
CA PHE A 46 -17.14 19.20 -1.83
C PHE A 46 -17.77 18.89 -3.19
N GLY A 47 -18.66 17.92 -3.29
CA GLY A 47 -19.32 17.57 -4.55
C GLY A 47 -20.01 18.76 -5.24
N PRO A 48 -20.72 19.64 -4.55
CA PRO A 48 -21.34 20.81 -5.17
C PRO A 48 -20.37 21.83 -5.75
N THR A 49 -19.14 21.91 -5.21
CA THR A 49 -18.12 22.89 -5.64
C THR A 49 -17.09 22.32 -6.61
N GLN A 50 -16.98 21.00 -6.68
CA GLN A 50 -16.05 20.27 -7.54
C GLN A 50 -14.61 20.83 -7.53
N PRO A 51 -13.92 20.86 -6.38
CA PRO A 51 -12.60 21.50 -6.26
C PRO A 51 -11.52 20.84 -7.10
N LEU A 52 -11.74 19.61 -7.59
CA LEU A 52 -10.84 18.88 -8.48
C LEU A 52 -11.23 18.98 -9.96
N ALA A 53 -12.13 19.91 -10.33
CA ALA A 53 -12.45 20.12 -11.75
C ALA A 53 -11.20 20.51 -12.54
N GLY A 54 -10.86 19.72 -13.57
CA GLY A 54 -9.61 19.84 -14.34
C GLY A 54 -8.41 19.11 -13.78
N ALA A 55 -8.53 18.47 -12.61
CA ALA A 55 -7.52 17.53 -12.15
C ALA A 55 -7.55 16.25 -12.99
N ARG A 56 -6.38 15.82 -13.45
CA ARG A 56 -6.14 14.54 -14.12
C ARG A 56 -5.26 13.69 -13.19
N VAL A 57 -5.90 12.78 -12.46
CA VAL A 57 -5.24 12.00 -11.41
C VAL A 57 -4.80 10.65 -11.96
N ALA A 58 -3.50 10.37 -11.91
CA ALA A 58 -2.97 9.01 -12.04
C ALA A 58 -2.89 8.39 -10.65
N GLY A 59 -3.67 7.34 -10.40
CA GLY A 59 -3.67 6.62 -9.14
C GLY A 59 -2.96 5.26 -9.26
N SER A 60 -1.96 5.05 -8.43
CA SER A 60 -1.20 3.80 -8.28
C SER A 60 -1.32 3.33 -6.83
N LEU A 61 -2.42 2.64 -6.52
CA LEU A 61 -2.73 2.13 -5.18
C LEU A 61 -3.59 0.88 -5.30
N HIS A 62 -3.47 -0.06 -4.35
CA HIS A 62 -4.18 -1.34 -4.33
C HIS A 62 -5.61 -1.24 -4.84
N MET A 63 -5.96 -1.91 -5.94
CA MET A 63 -7.29 -1.85 -6.54
C MET A 63 -8.29 -2.71 -5.76
N THR A 64 -8.66 -2.25 -4.57
CA THR A 64 -9.61 -2.88 -3.66
C THR A 64 -11.00 -2.23 -3.75
N VAL A 65 -11.97 -2.82 -3.06
CA VAL A 65 -13.33 -2.26 -2.91
C VAL A 65 -13.27 -0.87 -2.26
N GLN A 66 -12.40 -0.68 -1.25
CA GLN A 66 -12.22 0.61 -0.57
C GLN A 66 -11.64 1.67 -1.52
N THR A 67 -10.69 1.25 -2.36
CA THR A 67 -10.10 2.11 -3.39
C THR A 67 -11.12 2.51 -4.44
N ALA A 68 -12.07 1.64 -4.78
CA ALA A 68 -13.18 2.01 -5.65
C ALA A 68 -13.99 3.18 -5.08
N VAL A 69 -14.24 3.20 -3.77
CA VAL A 69 -14.92 4.34 -3.09
C VAL A 69 -14.08 5.61 -3.17
N LEU A 70 -12.74 5.52 -3.01
CA LEU A 70 -11.82 6.65 -3.20
C LEU A 70 -11.88 7.19 -4.62
N ILE A 71 -11.75 6.32 -5.63
CA ILE A 71 -11.81 6.70 -7.05
C ILE A 71 -13.11 7.44 -7.37
N GLU A 72 -14.24 6.87 -6.97
CA GLU A 72 -15.56 7.48 -7.21
C GLU A 72 -15.75 8.78 -6.40
N THR A 73 -15.07 8.94 -5.28
CA THR A 73 -15.01 10.20 -4.54
C THR A 73 -14.25 11.26 -5.34
N LEU A 74 -13.05 10.95 -5.83
CA LEU A 74 -12.28 11.90 -6.66
C LEU A 74 -13.08 12.33 -7.91
N VAL A 75 -13.76 11.39 -8.57
CA VAL A 75 -14.65 11.70 -9.71
C VAL A 75 -15.82 12.60 -9.31
N ALA A 76 -16.46 12.33 -8.17
CA ALA A 76 -17.55 13.17 -7.65
C ALA A 76 -17.09 14.60 -7.34
N LEU A 77 -15.82 14.78 -7.01
CA LEU A 77 -15.19 16.08 -6.79
C LEU A 77 -14.69 16.76 -8.07
N GLY A 78 -14.91 16.15 -9.23
CA GLY A 78 -14.62 16.73 -10.56
C GLY A 78 -13.34 16.24 -11.23
N ALA A 79 -12.60 15.30 -10.65
CA ALA A 79 -11.37 14.77 -11.25
C ALA A 79 -11.65 13.81 -12.42
N GLU A 80 -10.77 13.85 -13.42
CA GLU A 80 -10.57 12.74 -14.35
C GLU A 80 -9.53 11.80 -13.74
N VAL A 81 -9.80 10.50 -13.73
CA VAL A 81 -8.97 9.52 -13.01
C VAL A 81 -8.58 8.36 -13.93
N ARG A 82 -7.34 7.87 -13.80
CA ARG A 82 -6.87 6.59 -14.35
C ARG A 82 -6.20 5.82 -13.23
N TRP A 83 -6.40 4.50 -13.17
CA TRP A 83 -5.98 3.72 -12.00
C TRP A 83 -5.26 2.43 -12.37
N ALA A 84 -4.17 2.13 -11.65
CA ALA A 84 -3.49 0.83 -11.61
C ALA A 84 -3.30 0.39 -10.16
N SER A 85 -3.05 -0.89 -9.94
CA SER A 85 -2.68 -1.40 -8.62
C SER A 85 -1.19 -1.14 -8.36
N CYS A 86 -0.82 -1.00 -7.09
CA CYS A 86 0.58 -0.90 -6.65
C CYS A 86 1.17 -2.25 -6.19
N ASN A 87 0.49 -3.37 -6.47
CA ASN A 87 0.96 -4.71 -6.12
C ASN A 87 0.26 -5.76 -6.98
N ILE A 88 1.02 -6.73 -7.48
CA ILE A 88 0.56 -7.77 -8.42
C ILE A 88 -0.51 -8.73 -7.86
N PHE A 89 -0.68 -8.82 -6.53
CA PHE A 89 -1.63 -9.74 -5.89
C PHE A 89 -2.76 -9.05 -5.13
N SER A 90 -2.78 -7.71 -5.04
CA SER A 90 -3.71 -6.99 -4.17
C SER A 90 -5.03 -6.60 -4.82
N THR A 91 -5.14 -6.69 -6.14
CA THR A 91 -6.38 -6.35 -6.85
C THR A 91 -7.53 -7.27 -6.46
N GLN A 92 -8.70 -6.69 -6.20
CA GLN A 92 -9.97 -7.37 -6.18
C GLN A 92 -10.62 -7.20 -7.56
N ASP A 93 -10.68 -8.29 -8.33
CA ASP A 93 -11.11 -8.25 -9.74
C ASP A 93 -12.55 -7.72 -9.90
N GLU A 94 -13.42 -7.98 -8.92
CA GLU A 94 -14.77 -7.44 -8.86
C GLU A 94 -14.80 -5.92 -8.71
N ALA A 95 -13.90 -5.37 -7.88
CA ALA A 95 -13.78 -3.93 -7.70
C ALA A 95 -13.26 -3.24 -8.96
N ALA A 96 -12.21 -3.80 -9.58
CA ALA A 96 -11.66 -3.31 -10.84
C ALA A 96 -12.73 -3.29 -11.96
N ALA A 97 -13.48 -4.38 -12.11
CA ALA A 97 -14.58 -4.48 -13.06
C ALA A 97 -15.69 -3.45 -12.81
N ALA A 98 -16.10 -3.30 -11.53
CA ALA A 98 -17.16 -2.35 -11.15
C ALA A 98 -16.78 -0.89 -11.42
N VAL A 99 -15.51 -0.51 -11.17
CA VAL A 99 -14.99 0.83 -11.46
C VAL A 99 -14.89 1.07 -12.96
N ALA A 100 -14.41 0.10 -13.73
CA ALA A 100 -14.32 0.21 -15.18
C ALA A 100 -15.70 0.33 -15.84
N VAL A 101 -16.69 -0.43 -15.37
CA VAL A 101 -18.08 -0.30 -15.84
C VAL A 101 -18.71 1.00 -15.37
N GLY A 102 -18.42 1.41 -14.15
CA GLY A 102 -18.96 2.63 -13.53
C GLY A 102 -20.40 2.48 -13.00
N PRO A 103 -20.87 3.44 -12.19
CA PRO A 103 -22.19 3.38 -11.54
C PRO A 103 -23.36 3.50 -12.51
N HIS A 104 -23.12 4.01 -13.72
CA HIS A 104 -24.15 4.26 -14.73
C HIS A 104 -23.92 3.49 -16.04
N GLY A 105 -22.82 2.77 -16.17
CA GLY A 105 -22.49 1.94 -17.32
C GLY A 105 -23.09 0.53 -17.25
N THR A 106 -22.89 -0.23 -18.31
CA THR A 106 -23.17 -1.68 -18.38
C THR A 106 -21.94 -2.42 -18.87
N VAL A 107 -21.93 -3.73 -18.77
CA VAL A 107 -20.83 -4.57 -19.29
C VAL A 107 -20.61 -4.34 -20.79
N GLU A 108 -21.71 -4.14 -21.55
CA GLU A 108 -21.68 -3.89 -23.00
C GLU A 108 -21.29 -2.44 -23.35
N GLN A 109 -21.53 -1.50 -22.43
CA GLN A 109 -21.22 -0.09 -22.59
C GLN A 109 -20.62 0.46 -21.29
N PRO A 110 -19.36 0.12 -20.98
CA PRO A 110 -18.66 0.65 -19.82
C PRO A 110 -18.55 2.18 -19.91
N ALA A 111 -18.82 2.85 -18.80
CA ALA A 111 -18.82 4.31 -18.70
C ALA A 111 -18.17 4.79 -17.37
N GLY A 112 -17.28 3.97 -16.83
CA GLY A 112 -16.58 4.25 -15.59
C GLY A 112 -15.20 4.86 -15.78
N VAL A 113 -14.33 4.62 -14.82
CA VAL A 113 -12.96 5.12 -14.80
C VAL A 113 -12.05 4.13 -15.50
N PRO A 114 -11.07 4.58 -16.30
CA PRO A 114 -10.03 3.72 -16.83
C PRO A 114 -9.24 2.99 -15.73
N VAL A 115 -9.33 1.66 -15.68
CA VAL A 115 -8.63 0.79 -14.73
C VAL A 115 -7.78 -0.22 -15.47
N PHE A 116 -6.53 -0.35 -15.04
CA PHE A 116 -5.56 -1.31 -15.55
C PHE A 116 -5.04 -2.12 -14.36
N ALA A 117 -5.78 -3.15 -13.96
CA ALA A 117 -5.43 -3.97 -12.80
C ALA A 117 -6.19 -5.31 -12.80
N TRP A 118 -5.49 -6.38 -12.38
CA TRP A 118 -6.08 -7.68 -12.07
C TRP A 118 -5.22 -8.44 -11.06
N LYS A 119 -5.79 -9.38 -10.36
CA LYS A 119 -5.04 -10.20 -9.40
C LYS A 119 -4.16 -11.21 -10.13
N GLY A 120 -2.87 -11.22 -9.81
CA GLY A 120 -1.88 -12.12 -10.41
C GLY A 120 -1.29 -11.59 -11.71
N GLU A 121 -1.03 -10.29 -11.79
CA GLU A 121 -0.19 -9.68 -12.83
C GLU A 121 1.23 -10.26 -12.79
N SER A 122 1.90 -10.33 -13.93
CA SER A 122 3.36 -10.45 -13.97
C SER A 122 4.01 -9.10 -13.67
N LEU A 123 5.31 -9.07 -13.42
CA LEU A 123 6.02 -7.80 -13.21
C LEU A 123 5.98 -6.92 -14.48
N GLU A 124 6.09 -7.51 -15.66
CA GLU A 124 5.96 -6.78 -16.93
C GLU A 124 4.57 -6.15 -17.09
N GLU A 125 3.52 -6.93 -16.80
CA GLU A 125 2.13 -6.45 -16.86
C GLU A 125 1.88 -5.33 -15.85
N TYR A 126 2.41 -5.45 -14.64
CA TYR A 126 2.33 -4.43 -13.60
C TYR A 126 2.94 -3.09 -14.03
N TRP A 127 4.17 -3.11 -14.57
CA TRP A 127 4.83 -1.88 -15.04
C TRP A 127 4.23 -1.33 -16.32
N GLU A 128 3.66 -2.17 -17.18
CA GLU A 128 2.84 -1.73 -18.31
C GLU A 128 1.56 -1.01 -17.83
N CYS A 129 0.86 -1.54 -16.84
CA CYS A 129 -0.30 -0.91 -16.23
C CYS A 129 0.06 0.43 -15.58
N THR A 130 1.21 0.52 -14.89
CA THR A 130 1.73 1.76 -14.30
C THR A 130 2.04 2.81 -15.39
N GLU A 131 2.63 2.41 -16.53
CA GLU A 131 2.80 3.31 -17.68
C GLU A 131 1.45 3.79 -18.24
N GLN A 132 0.45 2.91 -18.34
CA GLN A 132 -0.88 3.25 -18.88
C GLN A 132 -1.61 4.35 -18.11
N ILE A 133 -1.42 4.45 -16.80
CA ILE A 133 -2.04 5.53 -16.01
C ILE A 133 -1.30 6.87 -16.15
N LEU A 134 -0.04 6.86 -16.56
CA LEU A 134 0.80 8.04 -16.75
C LEU A 134 0.76 8.58 -18.18
N VAL A 135 0.49 7.73 -19.16
CA VAL A 135 0.41 8.10 -20.57
C VAL A 135 -1.05 8.12 -21.01
N TRP A 136 -1.61 9.33 -21.13
CA TRP A 136 -3.03 9.51 -21.44
C TRP A 136 -3.27 9.60 -22.95
N PRO A 137 -4.47 9.27 -23.42
CA PRO A 137 -4.85 9.44 -24.82
C PRO A 137 -4.62 10.87 -25.33
N GLY A 138 -4.13 11.00 -26.55
CA GLY A 138 -3.84 12.31 -27.15
C GLY A 138 -2.49 12.92 -26.78
N GLY A 139 -1.61 12.16 -26.10
CA GLY A 139 -0.24 12.60 -25.75
C GLY A 139 -0.21 13.52 -24.54
N THR A 140 -1.29 13.59 -23.77
CA THR A 140 -1.32 14.28 -22.47
C THR A 140 -0.90 13.31 -21.35
N GLY A 141 -0.71 13.84 -20.13
CA GLY A 141 -0.44 13.09 -18.92
C GLY A 141 -1.31 13.54 -17.75
N PRO A 142 -1.13 12.93 -16.57
CA PRO A 142 -1.74 13.43 -15.35
C PRO A 142 -1.16 14.80 -14.98
N ASN A 143 -1.92 15.56 -14.20
CA ASN A 143 -1.38 16.73 -13.50
C ASN A 143 -1.37 16.53 -11.98
N MET A 144 -1.83 15.39 -11.52
CA MET A 144 -1.78 14.93 -10.13
C MET A 144 -1.43 13.45 -10.08
N ILE A 145 -0.66 13.04 -9.07
CA ILE A 145 -0.39 11.63 -8.77
C ILE A 145 -0.91 11.30 -7.38
N LEU A 146 -1.54 10.14 -7.23
CA LEU A 146 -1.86 9.51 -5.96
C LEU A 146 -1.13 8.17 -5.94
N ASP A 147 -0.11 8.04 -5.11
CA ASP A 147 0.82 6.90 -5.14
C ASP A 147 0.84 6.13 -3.82
N ASP A 148 1.20 4.87 -3.90
CA ASP A 148 1.38 3.97 -2.77
C ASP A 148 2.61 3.08 -3.01
N GLY A 149 3.74 3.49 -2.43
CA GLY A 149 5.05 2.89 -2.65
C GLY A 149 5.94 3.70 -3.59
N GLY A 150 5.38 4.70 -4.27
CA GLY A 150 6.13 5.64 -5.10
C GLY A 150 6.53 5.10 -6.47
N ASP A 151 5.87 4.07 -7.02
CA ASP A 151 6.28 3.47 -8.29
C ASP A 151 5.88 4.31 -9.51
N ALA A 152 4.69 4.92 -9.51
CA ALA A 152 4.31 5.89 -10.55
C ALA A 152 5.23 7.11 -10.51
N THR A 153 5.52 7.62 -9.33
CA THR A 153 6.48 8.72 -9.10
C THR A 153 7.89 8.35 -9.57
N LEU A 154 8.35 7.14 -9.26
CA LEU A 154 9.66 6.63 -9.71
C LEU A 154 9.77 6.61 -11.23
N LEU A 155 8.73 6.12 -11.92
CA LEU A 155 8.73 6.00 -13.37
C LEU A 155 8.87 7.39 -14.03
N VAL A 156 8.16 8.40 -13.52
CA VAL A 156 8.28 9.79 -14.00
C VAL A 156 9.70 10.35 -13.75
N HIS A 157 10.24 10.20 -12.53
CA HIS A 157 11.56 10.73 -12.18
C HIS A 157 12.68 10.06 -13.00
N LYS A 158 12.65 8.72 -13.10
CA LYS A 158 13.64 7.96 -13.90
C LYS A 158 13.48 8.23 -15.39
N GLY A 159 12.26 8.43 -15.85
CA GLY A 159 11.98 8.83 -17.22
C GLY A 159 12.66 10.16 -17.57
N VAL A 160 12.46 11.19 -16.77
CA VAL A 160 13.10 12.50 -16.94
C VAL A 160 14.64 12.41 -16.85
N GLU A 161 15.16 11.65 -15.89
CA GLU A 161 16.60 11.42 -15.74
C GLU A 161 17.22 10.81 -17.01
N TYR A 162 16.59 9.77 -17.57
CA TYR A 162 17.13 9.06 -18.74
C TYR A 162 16.88 9.79 -20.06
N GLU A 163 15.81 10.58 -20.18
CA GLU A 163 15.63 11.51 -21.28
C GLU A 163 16.74 12.57 -21.29
N ALA A 164 17.06 13.15 -20.14
CA ALA A 164 18.16 14.13 -20.02
C ALA A 164 19.53 13.49 -20.33
N ALA A 165 19.75 12.24 -19.97
CA ALA A 165 20.96 11.48 -20.28
C ALA A 165 21.02 11.00 -21.73
N GLY A 166 19.89 10.98 -22.44
CA GLY A 166 19.77 10.45 -23.81
C GLY A 166 19.93 8.92 -23.89
N ALA A 167 19.97 8.22 -22.77
CA ALA A 167 20.12 6.77 -22.71
C ALA A 167 19.61 6.20 -21.38
N VAL A 168 19.07 4.97 -21.45
CA VAL A 168 18.73 4.15 -20.27
C VAL A 168 19.91 3.22 -19.97
N PRO A 169 20.31 3.05 -18.70
CA PRO A 169 21.37 2.11 -18.30
C PRO A 169 21.14 0.70 -18.81
N SER A 170 22.22 -0.09 -18.94
CA SER A 170 22.14 -1.52 -19.19
C SER A 170 21.53 -2.25 -17.99
N ASP A 171 20.89 -3.40 -18.25
CA ASP A 171 20.33 -4.23 -17.19
C ASP A 171 21.46 -4.75 -16.29
N PRO A 172 21.34 -4.60 -14.96
CA PRO A 172 22.29 -5.23 -14.04
C PRO A 172 22.19 -6.74 -14.18
N GLN A 173 23.32 -7.44 -13.99
CA GLN A 173 23.36 -8.89 -14.07
C GLN A 173 23.05 -9.53 -12.70
N PRO A 174 22.47 -10.73 -12.67
CA PRO A 174 22.29 -11.47 -11.42
C PRO A 174 23.61 -11.56 -10.62
N GLY A 175 23.54 -11.15 -9.34
CA GLY A 175 24.70 -11.09 -8.46
C GLY A 175 25.44 -9.75 -8.43
N GLU A 176 25.10 -8.79 -9.28
CA GLU A 176 25.61 -7.42 -9.19
C GLU A 176 24.89 -6.62 -8.10
N PRO A 177 25.57 -5.70 -7.41
CA PRO A 177 24.90 -4.80 -6.47
C PRO A 177 23.77 -4.02 -7.15
N GLY A 178 22.57 -4.05 -6.56
CA GLY A 178 21.39 -3.37 -7.10
C GLY A 178 20.58 -4.19 -8.11
N TYR A 179 20.98 -5.42 -8.43
CA TYR A 179 20.15 -6.30 -9.26
C TYR A 179 18.82 -6.58 -8.58
N SER A 180 17.74 -6.41 -9.35
CA SER A 180 16.43 -7.01 -9.09
C SER A 180 15.76 -7.30 -10.44
N GLU A 181 14.92 -8.30 -10.49
CA GLU A 181 14.11 -8.61 -11.68
C GLU A 181 13.21 -7.41 -12.03
N GLU A 182 12.63 -6.80 -11.01
CA GLU A 182 11.80 -5.60 -11.15
C GLU A 182 12.56 -4.43 -11.80
N LEU A 183 13.78 -4.13 -11.36
CA LEU A 183 14.58 -3.07 -11.97
C LEU A 183 14.83 -3.32 -13.46
N THR A 184 15.07 -4.58 -13.85
CA THR A 184 15.24 -4.96 -15.26
C THR A 184 13.99 -4.64 -16.09
N VAL A 185 12.80 -4.91 -15.55
CA VAL A 185 11.52 -4.60 -16.18
C VAL A 185 11.32 -3.08 -16.32
N VAL A 186 11.59 -2.31 -15.25
CA VAL A 186 11.51 -0.85 -15.23
C VAL A 186 12.43 -0.25 -16.31
N LEU A 187 13.69 -0.67 -16.36
CA LEU A 187 14.65 -0.19 -17.37
C LEU A 187 14.19 -0.54 -18.79
N GLY A 188 13.62 -1.73 -18.99
CA GLY A 188 13.02 -2.17 -20.25
C GLY A 188 11.87 -1.26 -20.69
N THR A 189 10.96 -0.93 -19.78
CA THR A 189 9.83 -0.01 -20.00
C THR A 189 10.33 1.39 -20.39
N LEU A 190 11.29 1.93 -19.65
CA LEU A 190 11.86 3.24 -19.93
C LEU A 190 12.65 3.28 -21.26
N ARG A 191 13.32 2.19 -21.65
CA ARG A 191 13.97 2.09 -22.96
C ARG A 191 12.96 2.15 -24.11
N ARG A 192 11.85 1.41 -23.99
CA ARG A 192 10.77 1.45 -24.99
C ARG A 192 10.17 2.85 -25.08
N SER A 193 9.92 3.47 -23.94
CA SER A 193 9.37 4.83 -23.84
C SER A 193 10.29 5.86 -24.49
N LEU A 194 11.59 5.88 -24.14
CA LEU A 194 12.59 6.79 -24.71
C LEU A 194 12.74 6.64 -26.23
N ALA A 195 12.68 5.40 -26.74
CA ALA A 195 12.77 5.14 -28.18
C ALA A 195 11.52 5.62 -28.93
N ALA A 196 10.34 5.56 -28.30
CA ALA A 196 9.07 5.99 -28.89
C ALA A 196 8.89 7.51 -28.87
N ASP A 197 9.24 8.16 -27.76
CA ASP A 197 9.13 9.59 -27.55
C ASP A 197 10.17 10.07 -26.53
N PRO A 198 11.27 10.72 -26.98
CA PRO A 198 12.38 11.12 -26.12
C PRO A 198 12.09 12.33 -25.21
N GLN A 199 10.88 12.87 -25.20
CA GLN A 199 10.47 13.98 -24.34
C GLN A 199 9.19 13.69 -23.54
N ARG A 200 8.70 12.46 -23.58
CA ARG A 200 7.45 12.05 -22.94
C ARG A 200 7.42 12.39 -21.45
N TRP A 201 8.40 11.91 -20.72
CA TRP A 201 8.44 12.05 -19.26
C TRP A 201 8.69 13.48 -18.82
N THR A 202 9.54 14.20 -19.52
CA THR A 202 9.76 15.64 -19.30
C THR A 202 8.47 16.44 -19.51
N THR A 203 7.70 16.10 -20.54
CA THR A 203 6.41 16.75 -20.83
C THR A 203 5.39 16.42 -19.73
N ILE A 204 5.27 15.15 -19.33
CA ILE A 204 4.37 14.73 -18.25
C ILE A 204 4.75 15.41 -16.95
N ALA A 205 6.03 15.37 -16.56
CA ALA A 205 6.50 15.95 -15.30
C ALA A 205 6.25 17.47 -15.20
N ALA A 206 6.27 18.18 -16.34
CA ALA A 206 6.02 19.62 -16.37
C ALA A 206 4.58 19.99 -16.01
N ASP A 207 3.62 19.12 -16.26
CA ASP A 207 2.19 19.32 -15.95
C ASP A 207 1.83 18.92 -14.53
N ILE A 208 2.65 18.08 -13.85
CA ILE A 208 2.33 17.56 -12.52
C ILE A 208 2.47 18.66 -11.46
N THR A 209 1.38 18.98 -10.78
CA THR A 209 1.33 19.96 -9.69
C THR A 209 1.70 19.35 -8.34
N GLY A 210 1.58 18.03 -8.17
CA GLY A 210 2.01 17.35 -6.97
C GLY A 210 1.62 15.88 -6.89
N VAL A 211 2.17 15.22 -5.86
CA VAL A 211 1.88 13.82 -5.50
C VAL A 211 1.45 13.70 -4.05
N THR A 212 0.50 12.81 -3.78
CA THR A 212 0.19 12.35 -2.42
C THR A 212 0.66 10.90 -2.28
N GLU A 213 1.37 10.58 -1.19
CA GLU A 213 1.98 9.26 -0.96
C GLU A 213 1.37 8.59 0.28
N GLU A 214 0.91 7.35 0.10
CA GLU A 214 0.17 6.57 1.11
C GLU A 214 1.07 5.87 2.12
N THR A 215 2.24 5.37 1.70
CA THR A 215 2.99 4.41 2.52
C THR A 215 4.41 4.86 2.88
N THR A 216 4.92 4.35 4.00
CA THR A 216 6.25 4.67 4.54
C THR A 216 7.36 4.52 3.51
N THR A 217 7.31 3.48 2.66
CA THR A 217 8.38 3.23 1.69
C THR A 217 8.41 4.28 0.59
N GLY A 218 7.25 4.66 0.04
CA GLY A 218 7.16 5.73 -0.95
C GLY A 218 7.55 7.08 -0.36
N VAL A 219 7.14 7.37 0.86
CA VAL A 219 7.58 8.57 1.60
C VAL A 219 9.09 8.64 1.75
N HIS A 220 9.75 7.51 2.07
CA HIS A 220 11.20 7.46 2.16
C HIS A 220 11.87 7.80 0.82
N ARG A 221 11.36 7.27 -0.29
CA ARG A 221 11.82 7.62 -1.65
C ARG A 221 11.67 9.12 -1.94
N LEU A 222 10.53 9.72 -1.56
CA LEU A 222 10.29 11.15 -1.73
C LEU A 222 11.29 12.01 -0.95
N TYR A 223 11.58 11.67 0.30
CA TYR A 223 12.60 12.37 1.08
C TYR A 223 14.00 12.23 0.48
N GLN A 224 14.37 11.04 -0.02
CA GLN A 224 15.64 10.85 -0.70
C GLN A 224 15.76 11.72 -1.96
N LEU A 225 14.70 11.82 -2.78
CA LEU A 225 14.65 12.70 -3.95
C LEU A 225 14.75 14.17 -3.55
N ALA A 226 14.08 14.59 -2.48
CA ALA A 226 14.12 15.95 -1.98
C ALA A 226 15.52 16.33 -1.46
N GLU A 227 16.14 15.47 -0.65
CA GLU A 227 17.49 15.65 -0.12
C GLU A 227 18.54 15.72 -1.24
N ALA A 228 18.36 14.93 -2.31
CA ALA A 228 19.21 14.98 -3.49
C ALA A 228 18.95 16.19 -4.41
N GLY A 229 17.92 17.01 -4.12
CA GLY A 229 17.49 18.11 -4.99
C GLY A 229 16.89 17.65 -6.33
N GLN A 230 16.40 16.40 -6.39
CA GLN A 230 15.88 15.75 -7.59
C GLN A 230 14.35 15.66 -7.63
N LEU A 231 13.65 16.07 -6.56
CA LEU A 231 12.20 16.04 -6.52
C LEU A 231 11.61 17.01 -7.56
N LEU A 232 10.83 16.50 -8.50
CA LEU A 232 10.34 17.26 -9.65
C LEU A 232 9.11 18.13 -9.34
N PHE A 233 8.32 17.76 -8.33
CA PHE A 233 7.08 18.42 -7.94
C PHE A 233 6.84 18.28 -6.43
N PRO A 234 5.98 19.12 -5.82
CA PRO A 234 5.61 19.00 -4.39
C PRO A 234 5.04 17.63 -4.05
N ALA A 235 5.28 17.18 -2.82
CA ALA A 235 4.72 15.94 -2.29
C ALA A 235 4.04 16.15 -0.94
N ILE A 236 2.87 15.55 -0.74
CA ILE A 236 2.25 15.41 0.60
C ILE A 236 2.43 13.97 1.07
N ASN A 237 3.12 13.82 2.18
CA ASN A 237 3.26 12.60 2.94
C ASN A 237 1.98 12.35 3.73
N VAL A 238 1.06 11.58 3.16
CA VAL A 238 -0.20 11.19 3.82
C VAL A 238 0.07 10.14 4.90
N ASN A 239 1.08 9.28 4.73
CA ASN A 239 1.40 8.24 5.70
C ASN A 239 1.60 8.80 7.12
N ASP A 240 2.23 9.97 7.26
CA ASP A 240 2.55 10.56 8.55
C ASP A 240 1.45 11.48 9.11
N SER A 241 0.31 11.60 8.44
CA SER A 241 -0.91 12.12 9.07
C SER A 241 -1.28 11.22 10.23
N VAL A 242 -1.65 11.78 11.39
CA VAL A 242 -1.93 10.97 12.59
C VAL A 242 -3.14 10.07 12.36
N THR A 243 -4.18 10.58 11.69
CA THR A 243 -5.38 9.81 11.33
C THR A 243 -5.11 8.76 10.26
N LYS A 244 -3.91 8.73 9.65
CA LYS A 244 -3.44 7.60 8.83
C LYS A 244 -2.55 6.67 9.64
N SER A 245 -1.37 7.11 10.06
CA SER A 245 -0.34 6.23 10.64
C SER A 245 -0.77 5.55 11.94
N LYS A 246 -1.53 6.23 12.79
CA LYS A 246 -2.00 5.67 14.07
C LYS A 246 -3.30 4.87 13.96
N PHE A 247 -3.93 4.87 12.78
CA PHE A 247 -5.16 4.14 12.50
C PHE A 247 -4.94 3.01 11.51
N ASP A 248 -4.55 3.32 10.29
CA ASP A 248 -4.29 2.35 9.21
C ASP A 248 -3.17 1.37 9.62
N ASN A 249 -1.97 1.89 9.86
CA ASN A 249 -0.81 1.05 10.14
C ASN A 249 -0.99 0.20 11.42
N LYS A 250 -1.78 0.66 12.38
CA LYS A 250 -2.00 -0.04 13.66
C LYS A 250 -3.31 -0.84 13.67
N TYR A 251 -4.44 -0.17 13.52
CA TYR A 251 -5.76 -0.83 13.63
C TYR A 251 -6.11 -1.62 12.38
N GLY A 252 -5.65 -1.16 11.20
CA GLY A 252 -5.84 -1.88 9.95
C GLY A 252 -5.15 -3.23 9.99
N ILE A 253 -3.86 -3.27 10.37
CA ILE A 253 -3.13 -4.55 10.44
C ILE A 253 -3.63 -5.45 11.57
N ARG A 254 -4.08 -4.87 12.69
CA ARG A 254 -4.68 -5.64 13.80
C ARG A 254 -5.90 -6.45 13.35
N HIS A 255 -6.65 -5.94 12.36
CA HIS A 255 -7.76 -6.66 11.75
C HIS A 255 -7.30 -7.59 10.62
N SER A 256 -6.50 -7.09 9.68
CA SER A 256 -6.21 -7.78 8.42
C SER A 256 -5.17 -8.89 8.52
N LEU A 257 -4.24 -8.84 9.49
CA LEU A 257 -3.26 -9.90 9.70
C LEU A 257 -3.91 -11.24 10.09
N PRO A 258 -4.77 -11.31 11.13
CA PRO A 258 -5.46 -12.57 11.43
C PRO A 258 -6.41 -13.01 10.31
N ASP A 259 -7.03 -12.08 9.57
CA ASP A 259 -7.85 -12.43 8.40
C ASP A 259 -7.03 -13.13 7.33
N GLY A 260 -5.85 -12.58 6.98
CA GLY A 260 -4.93 -13.20 6.02
C GLY A 260 -4.45 -14.58 6.45
N ILE A 261 -4.02 -14.74 7.70
CA ILE A 261 -3.57 -16.03 8.24
C ILE A 261 -4.71 -17.05 8.25
N ASN A 262 -5.91 -16.67 8.70
CA ASN A 262 -7.06 -17.57 8.79
C ASN A 262 -7.49 -18.05 7.39
N ARG A 263 -7.61 -17.16 6.42
CA ARG A 263 -7.95 -17.54 5.03
C ARG A 263 -6.87 -18.39 4.38
N ALA A 264 -5.59 -18.09 4.67
CA ALA A 264 -4.47 -18.83 4.12
C ALA A 264 -4.38 -20.25 4.69
N THR A 265 -4.47 -20.42 6.00
CA THR A 265 -4.02 -21.64 6.68
C THR A 265 -5.10 -22.33 7.50
N ASP A 266 -6.12 -21.61 7.95
CA ASP A 266 -7.12 -22.09 8.91
C ASP A 266 -6.49 -22.63 10.23
N VAL A 267 -5.28 -22.16 10.57
CA VAL A 267 -4.51 -22.60 11.74
C VAL A 267 -4.91 -21.80 12.97
N LEU A 268 -5.26 -22.48 14.06
CA LEU A 268 -5.54 -21.84 15.33
C LEU A 268 -4.30 -21.10 15.86
N MET A 269 -4.40 -19.80 16.06
CA MET A 269 -3.32 -18.96 16.62
C MET A 269 -3.20 -19.10 18.15
N GLY A 270 -4.30 -19.34 18.83
CA GLY A 270 -4.32 -19.46 20.29
C GLY A 270 -3.37 -20.53 20.83
N GLY A 271 -2.58 -20.17 21.86
CA GLY A 271 -1.61 -21.03 22.49
C GLY A 271 -0.28 -21.21 21.74
N LYS A 272 -0.18 -20.73 20.49
CA LYS A 272 1.04 -20.80 19.67
C LYS A 272 1.98 -19.63 19.97
N VAL A 273 3.23 -19.77 19.52
CA VAL A 273 4.24 -18.72 19.60
C VAL A 273 4.25 -17.92 18.28
N ALA A 274 3.99 -16.63 18.37
CA ALA A 274 4.07 -15.71 17.26
C ALA A 274 5.24 -14.77 17.46
N PHE A 275 6.18 -14.77 16.52
CA PHE A 275 7.29 -13.85 16.46
C PHE A 275 6.95 -12.71 15.47
N VAL A 276 7.08 -11.47 15.94
CA VAL A 276 6.86 -10.26 15.16
C VAL A 276 8.17 -9.49 15.07
N ALA A 277 8.71 -9.36 13.87
CA ALA A 277 9.90 -8.55 13.61
C ALA A 277 9.48 -7.09 13.37
N GLY A 278 9.89 -6.21 14.28
CA GLY A 278 9.53 -4.78 14.29
C GLY A 278 8.42 -4.43 15.28
N TYR A 279 8.51 -3.25 15.92
CA TYR A 279 7.51 -2.71 16.84
C TYR A 279 7.19 -1.23 16.57
N GLY A 280 7.25 -0.83 15.30
CA GLY A 280 6.63 0.39 14.80
C GLY A 280 5.10 0.29 14.84
N ASP A 281 4.37 1.18 14.18
CA ASP A 281 2.90 1.18 14.21
C ASP A 281 2.31 -0.14 13.68
N VAL A 282 2.85 -0.68 12.59
CA VAL A 282 2.45 -1.98 12.02
C VAL A 282 2.77 -3.14 13.00
N GLY A 283 3.99 -3.17 13.53
CA GLY A 283 4.40 -4.21 14.49
C GLY A 283 3.56 -4.21 15.76
N LYS A 284 3.18 -3.04 16.28
CA LYS A 284 2.24 -2.90 17.41
C LYS A 284 0.90 -3.53 17.09
N GLY A 285 0.34 -3.20 15.92
CA GLY A 285 -0.93 -3.78 15.48
C GLY A 285 -0.85 -5.30 15.31
N ALA A 286 0.23 -5.81 14.72
CA ALA A 286 0.46 -7.24 14.55
C ALA A 286 0.59 -7.99 15.90
N ALA A 287 1.39 -7.44 16.81
CA ALA A 287 1.54 -8.03 18.16
C ALA A 287 0.23 -8.02 18.95
N GLU A 288 -0.53 -6.93 18.91
CA GLU A 288 -1.87 -6.83 19.52
C GLU A 288 -2.85 -7.84 18.90
N ALA A 289 -2.81 -8.04 17.57
CA ALA A 289 -3.64 -8.99 16.86
C ALA A 289 -3.40 -10.43 17.37
N PHE A 290 -2.16 -10.87 17.37
CA PHE A 290 -1.80 -12.20 17.87
C PHE A 290 -2.15 -12.39 19.36
N ARG A 291 -1.86 -11.39 20.19
CA ARG A 291 -2.24 -11.42 21.61
C ARG A 291 -3.76 -11.53 21.78
N GLY A 292 -4.52 -10.78 20.98
CA GLY A 292 -5.98 -10.84 20.97
C GLY A 292 -6.53 -12.19 20.56
N GLN A 293 -5.81 -12.95 19.74
CA GLN A 293 -6.15 -14.34 19.37
C GLN A 293 -5.64 -15.38 20.39
N GLY A 294 -5.00 -14.94 21.46
CA GLY A 294 -4.48 -15.83 22.52
C GLY A 294 -3.12 -16.47 22.22
N ALA A 295 -2.36 -15.93 21.27
CA ALA A 295 -0.99 -16.36 21.01
C ALA A 295 -0.02 -15.80 22.06
N ARG A 296 1.12 -16.47 22.23
CA ARG A 296 2.28 -16.00 22.99
C ARG A 296 3.17 -15.19 22.04
N VAL A 297 3.21 -13.88 22.25
CA VAL A 297 3.89 -12.97 21.29
C VAL A 297 5.31 -12.66 21.78
N ILE A 298 6.26 -12.76 20.84
CA ILE A 298 7.65 -12.37 20.98
C ILE A 298 7.93 -11.32 19.91
N VAL A 299 8.67 -10.27 20.27
CA VAL A 299 8.97 -9.15 19.37
C VAL A 299 10.49 -8.99 19.22
N SER A 300 10.96 -8.65 18.04
CA SER A 300 12.29 -8.10 17.85
C SER A 300 12.25 -6.66 17.38
N GLU A 301 13.22 -5.86 17.78
CA GLU A 301 13.29 -4.45 17.43
C GLU A 301 14.73 -3.94 17.45
N VAL A 302 15.05 -2.99 16.56
CA VAL A 302 16.35 -2.32 16.49
C VAL A 302 16.33 -0.97 17.18
N ASP A 303 15.17 -0.29 17.22
CA ASP A 303 14.99 0.97 17.93
C ASP A 303 14.81 0.70 19.42
N PRO A 304 15.71 1.21 20.29
CA PRO A 304 15.63 0.98 21.73
C PRO A 304 14.37 1.58 22.38
N ILE A 305 13.78 2.63 21.79
CA ILE A 305 12.53 3.22 22.30
C ILE A 305 11.35 2.28 22.00
N CYS A 306 11.24 1.81 20.78
CA CYS A 306 10.20 0.84 20.41
C CYS A 306 10.37 -0.50 21.14
N ALA A 307 11.61 -0.98 21.32
CA ALA A 307 11.90 -2.17 22.12
C ALA A 307 11.45 -2.01 23.58
N LEU A 308 11.74 -0.83 24.19
CA LEU A 308 11.28 -0.54 25.54
C LEU A 308 9.74 -0.49 25.62
N GLN A 309 9.07 0.11 24.63
CA GLN A 309 7.61 0.12 24.58
C GLN A 309 7.06 -1.31 24.50
N ALA A 310 7.62 -2.18 23.65
CA ALA A 310 7.20 -3.56 23.54
C ALA A 310 7.33 -4.32 24.88
N ALA A 311 8.43 -4.10 25.60
CA ALA A 311 8.66 -4.68 26.92
C ALA A 311 7.65 -4.16 27.98
N MET A 312 7.32 -2.86 27.93
CA MET A 312 6.33 -2.26 28.85
C MET A 312 4.90 -2.74 28.51
N ASP A 313 4.62 -3.03 27.25
CA ASP A 313 3.35 -3.63 26.81
C ASP A 313 3.23 -5.13 27.16
N GLY A 314 4.27 -5.70 27.78
CA GLY A 314 4.31 -7.04 28.33
C GLY A 314 4.75 -8.12 27.33
N TYR A 315 5.38 -7.75 26.23
CA TYR A 315 5.96 -8.70 25.28
C TYR A 315 7.40 -9.08 25.67
N GLN A 316 7.76 -10.32 25.37
CA GLN A 316 9.16 -10.72 25.35
C GLN A 316 9.84 -10.06 24.16
N VAL A 317 10.96 -9.35 24.38
CA VAL A 317 11.75 -8.72 23.31
C VAL A 317 13.09 -9.44 23.22
N THR A 318 13.37 -10.07 22.07
CA THR A 318 14.61 -10.79 21.79
C THR A 318 14.83 -10.96 20.29
N ARG A 319 15.98 -11.48 19.87
CA ARG A 319 16.30 -11.73 18.47
C ARG A 319 15.61 -13.00 17.97
N LEU A 320 15.33 -13.07 16.67
CA LEU A 320 14.73 -14.27 16.04
C LEU A 320 15.57 -15.52 16.32
N ASP A 321 16.90 -15.42 16.21
CA ASP A 321 17.81 -16.55 16.42
C ASP A 321 17.73 -17.19 17.80
N ASP A 322 17.29 -16.44 18.81
CA ASP A 322 17.18 -16.94 20.19
C ASP A 322 15.90 -17.78 20.42
N VAL A 323 14.93 -17.72 19.49
CA VAL A 323 13.60 -18.36 19.65
C VAL A 323 13.08 -19.02 18.37
N ILE A 324 13.92 -19.14 17.35
CA ILE A 324 13.53 -19.55 16.01
C ILE A 324 12.93 -20.96 15.94
N ASP A 325 13.40 -21.85 16.80
CA ASP A 325 12.93 -23.24 16.96
C ASP A 325 11.58 -23.37 17.69
N GLN A 326 11.10 -22.26 18.29
CA GLN A 326 9.86 -22.21 19.07
C GLN A 326 8.71 -21.54 18.31
N ALA A 327 9.03 -20.65 17.35
CA ALA A 327 8.06 -19.84 16.64
C ALA A 327 7.18 -20.68 15.70
N ASP A 328 5.86 -20.61 15.89
CA ASP A 328 4.85 -21.18 14.99
C ASP A 328 4.52 -20.22 13.86
N PHE A 329 4.58 -18.91 14.14
CA PHE A 329 4.41 -17.82 13.16
C PHE A 329 5.61 -16.89 13.23
N VAL A 330 6.15 -16.50 12.07
CA VAL A 330 7.20 -15.49 11.92
C VAL A 330 6.69 -14.44 10.95
N ILE A 331 6.40 -13.24 11.46
CA ILE A 331 5.82 -12.15 10.67
C ILE A 331 6.77 -10.96 10.68
N THR A 332 7.11 -10.46 9.49
CA THR A 332 7.94 -9.25 9.32
C THR A 332 7.08 -8.01 9.09
N THR A 333 7.50 -6.89 9.70
CA THR A 333 6.75 -5.63 9.74
C THR A 333 7.66 -4.40 9.69
N THR A 334 8.88 -4.53 9.16
CA THR A 334 9.96 -3.57 9.36
C THR A 334 10.13 -2.56 8.21
N GLY A 335 9.68 -2.89 7.01
CA GLY A 335 10.00 -2.14 5.80
C GLY A 335 11.49 -2.18 5.42
N ASN A 336 12.26 -3.10 6.02
CA ASN A 336 13.69 -3.28 5.79
C ASN A 336 13.93 -4.42 4.79
N LYS A 337 15.16 -4.87 4.68
CA LYS A 337 15.60 -5.92 3.75
C LYS A 337 16.22 -7.09 4.53
N ASP A 338 16.03 -8.32 4.02
CA ASP A 338 16.67 -9.55 4.52
C ASP A 338 16.50 -9.75 6.05
N VAL A 339 15.31 -9.43 6.57
CA VAL A 339 14.98 -9.56 8.00
C VAL A 339 14.90 -11.02 8.43
N VAL A 340 14.44 -11.88 7.51
CA VAL A 340 14.41 -13.33 7.67
C VAL A 340 15.19 -13.98 6.52
N SER A 341 16.36 -14.51 6.84
CA SER A 341 17.25 -15.16 5.86
C SER A 341 16.87 -16.62 5.57
N ALA A 342 17.31 -17.15 4.42
CA ALA A 342 17.16 -18.58 4.09
C ALA A 342 17.76 -19.49 5.17
N ALA A 343 18.92 -19.12 5.72
CA ALA A 343 19.55 -19.86 6.81
C ALA A 343 18.72 -19.91 8.10
N GLN A 344 18.01 -18.85 8.40
CA GLN A 344 17.05 -18.81 9.53
C GLN A 344 15.83 -19.66 9.22
N MET A 345 15.26 -19.55 8.01
CA MET A 345 14.11 -20.36 7.58
C MET A 345 14.39 -21.87 7.68
N ALA A 346 15.62 -22.28 7.33
CA ALA A 346 16.08 -23.67 7.47
C ALA A 346 16.10 -24.18 8.92
N ARG A 347 16.11 -23.31 9.92
CA ARG A 347 16.12 -23.66 11.37
C ARG A 347 14.76 -23.55 12.04
N MET A 348 13.76 -23.04 11.33
CA MET A 348 12.41 -22.85 11.89
C MET A 348 11.76 -24.17 12.25
N LYS A 349 10.80 -24.08 13.15
CA LYS A 349 9.93 -25.21 13.53
C LYS A 349 9.24 -25.79 12.31
N ASN A 350 9.10 -27.12 12.26
CA ASN A 350 8.36 -27.77 11.19
C ASN A 350 6.92 -27.23 11.09
N LYS A 351 6.52 -26.85 9.88
CA LYS A 351 5.24 -26.18 9.57
C LYS A 351 5.09 -24.78 10.19
N ALA A 352 6.18 -24.11 10.52
CA ALA A 352 6.12 -22.69 10.84
C ALA A 352 5.55 -21.89 9.66
N VAL A 353 4.70 -20.92 9.97
CA VAL A 353 4.09 -20.03 8.99
C VAL A 353 4.91 -18.74 8.93
N VAL A 354 5.40 -18.41 7.74
CA VAL A 354 6.23 -17.23 7.49
C VAL A 354 5.44 -16.28 6.59
N GLY A 355 5.39 -15.02 6.97
CA GLY A 355 4.68 -14.02 6.20
C GLY A 355 5.21 -12.61 6.41
N ASN A 356 4.93 -11.74 5.46
CA ASN A 356 5.35 -10.34 5.47
C ASN A 356 4.12 -9.41 5.46
N ILE A 357 4.25 -8.31 6.17
CA ILE A 357 3.28 -7.21 6.20
C ILE A 357 3.93 -5.89 5.73
N GLY A 358 5.24 -5.89 5.48
CA GLY A 358 5.92 -4.76 4.86
C GLY A 358 5.49 -4.59 3.40
N HIS A 359 5.60 -3.37 2.88
CA HIS A 359 5.10 -3.04 1.54
C HIS A 359 5.74 -3.87 0.43
N PHE A 360 7.06 -4.08 0.48
CA PHE A 360 7.80 -4.87 -0.50
C PHE A 360 8.09 -6.30 -0.02
N ASP A 361 8.46 -7.16 -0.97
CA ASP A 361 8.74 -8.58 -0.78
C ASP A 361 10.18 -8.91 -0.34
N ASN A 362 10.98 -7.91 -0.01
CA ASN A 362 12.40 -8.06 0.29
C ASN A 362 12.73 -8.29 1.77
N GLU A 363 11.76 -8.31 2.67
CA GLU A 363 11.99 -8.62 4.09
C GLU A 363 12.28 -10.11 4.33
N ILE A 364 11.77 -10.98 3.47
CA ILE A 364 11.99 -12.44 3.52
C ILE A 364 12.86 -12.81 2.32
N ASP A 365 13.99 -13.46 2.58
CA ASP A 365 14.95 -13.90 1.56
C ASP A 365 14.41 -15.09 0.74
N MET A 366 13.46 -14.79 -0.16
CA MET A 366 12.83 -15.79 -1.02
C MET A 366 13.79 -16.33 -2.08
N ALA A 367 14.71 -15.51 -2.57
CA ALA A 367 15.72 -15.93 -3.55
C ALA A 367 16.69 -16.93 -2.91
N GLY A 368 17.25 -16.60 -1.74
CA GLY A 368 18.10 -17.53 -1.00
C GLY A 368 17.38 -18.81 -0.58
N LEU A 369 16.06 -18.72 -0.26
CA LEU A 369 15.26 -19.92 0.02
C LEU A 369 15.15 -20.84 -1.22
N ALA A 370 14.90 -20.26 -2.40
CA ALA A 370 14.80 -21.02 -3.63
C ALA A 370 16.15 -21.69 -4.05
N ASP A 371 17.26 -21.08 -3.65
CA ASP A 371 18.62 -21.59 -3.94
C ASP A 371 19.11 -22.67 -2.97
N VAL A 372 18.34 -23.02 -1.92
CA VAL A 372 18.73 -24.07 -0.98
C VAL A 372 18.79 -25.42 -1.71
N PRO A 373 19.93 -26.14 -1.66
CA PRO A 373 20.08 -27.40 -2.39
C PRO A 373 19.04 -28.45 -1.98
N GLY A 374 18.32 -28.97 -2.97
CA GLY A 374 17.32 -30.03 -2.76
C GLY A 374 15.98 -29.57 -2.15
N ILE A 375 15.79 -28.27 -1.96
CA ILE A 375 14.50 -27.74 -1.51
C ILE A 375 13.41 -28.02 -2.56
N THR A 376 12.21 -28.28 -2.09
CA THR A 376 11.03 -28.43 -2.96
C THR A 376 9.94 -27.46 -2.56
N ARG A 377 9.24 -26.92 -3.56
CA ARG A 377 8.10 -26.01 -3.39
C ARG A 377 6.82 -26.69 -3.83
N THR A 378 5.82 -26.68 -2.98
CA THR A 378 4.48 -27.21 -3.28
C THR A 378 3.43 -26.11 -3.04
N GLU A 379 2.65 -25.78 -4.05
CA GLU A 379 1.50 -24.92 -3.88
C GLU A 379 0.38 -25.71 -3.20
N ILE A 380 -0.02 -25.30 -2.00
CA ILE A 380 -1.14 -25.87 -1.27
C ILE A 380 -2.47 -25.32 -1.80
N LYS A 381 -2.51 -24.02 -2.01
CA LYS A 381 -3.57 -23.24 -2.66
C LYS A 381 -2.99 -21.88 -3.09
N PRO A 382 -3.68 -21.09 -3.90
CA PRO A 382 -3.16 -19.80 -4.35
C PRO A 382 -2.58 -18.97 -3.20
N GLN A 383 -1.35 -18.47 -3.36
CA GLN A 383 -0.62 -17.65 -2.40
C GLN A 383 -0.25 -18.36 -1.08
N VAL A 384 -0.29 -19.70 -1.02
CA VAL A 384 0.12 -20.52 0.12
C VAL A 384 1.05 -21.62 -0.36
N HIS A 385 2.33 -21.49 -0.07
CA HIS A 385 3.36 -22.41 -0.55
C HIS A 385 4.07 -23.11 0.61
N GLU A 386 4.17 -24.42 0.52
CA GLU A 386 5.02 -25.23 1.38
C GLU A 386 6.40 -25.37 0.75
N TRP A 387 7.42 -25.03 1.53
CA TRP A 387 8.81 -25.19 1.17
C TRP A 387 9.42 -26.29 2.05
N THR A 388 9.81 -27.39 1.42
CA THR A 388 10.32 -28.59 2.13
C THR A 388 11.83 -28.69 1.98
N PHE A 389 12.54 -28.60 3.10
CA PHE A 389 13.96 -28.84 3.23
C PHE A 389 14.23 -30.34 3.27
N PRO A 390 15.19 -30.86 2.49
CA PRO A 390 15.54 -32.28 2.55
C PRO A 390 16.13 -32.66 3.91
N ALA A 391 16.05 -33.94 4.25
CA ALA A 391 16.78 -34.46 5.41
C ALA A 391 18.29 -34.29 5.18
N ASP A 392 19.00 -33.80 6.19
CA ASP A 392 20.43 -33.56 6.19
C ASP A 392 21.10 -34.05 7.49
N GLU A 393 22.39 -33.76 7.67
CA GLU A 393 23.14 -34.12 8.89
C GLU A 393 22.64 -33.41 10.14
N VAL A 394 21.85 -32.32 9.99
CA VAL A 394 21.31 -31.49 11.07
C VAL A 394 19.97 -32.02 11.56
N GLY A 395 19.16 -32.66 10.68
CA GLY A 395 17.85 -33.16 11.09
C GLY A 395 17.04 -33.86 9.99
N PRO A 396 15.84 -34.35 10.35
CA PRO A 396 14.91 -34.95 9.39
C PRO A 396 14.36 -33.92 8.42
N GLU A 397 13.73 -34.40 7.34
CA GLU A 397 12.93 -33.58 6.45
C GLU A 397 11.94 -32.71 7.23
N ARG A 398 11.87 -31.44 6.92
CA ARG A 398 10.97 -30.45 7.53
C ARG A 398 10.53 -29.43 6.51
N SER A 399 9.43 -28.76 6.79
CA SER A 399 8.91 -27.73 5.89
C SER A 399 8.43 -26.50 6.64
N ILE A 400 8.37 -25.38 5.92
CA ILE A 400 7.71 -24.14 6.34
C ILE A 400 6.62 -23.77 5.36
N ILE A 401 5.68 -22.95 5.80
CA ILE A 401 4.60 -22.41 4.95
C ILE A 401 4.89 -20.93 4.72
N VAL A 402 5.15 -20.55 3.49
CA VAL A 402 5.34 -19.14 3.13
C VAL A 402 4.06 -18.60 2.50
N LEU A 403 3.60 -17.45 3.00
CA LEU A 403 2.38 -16.77 2.55
C LEU A 403 2.72 -15.68 1.54
N SER A 404 1.91 -15.57 0.49
CA SER A 404 1.97 -14.56 -0.56
C SER A 404 3.38 -14.38 -1.16
N GLU A 405 4.18 -15.46 -1.19
CA GLU A 405 5.55 -15.44 -1.72
C GLU A 405 6.46 -14.37 -1.06
N GLY A 406 6.24 -14.09 0.22
CA GLY A 406 6.97 -13.05 0.96
C GLY A 406 6.43 -11.63 0.77
N ARG A 407 5.38 -11.44 -0.04
CA ARG A 407 4.67 -10.17 -0.21
C ARG A 407 3.62 -9.94 0.87
N LEU A 408 2.90 -8.82 0.80
CA LEU A 408 1.82 -8.44 1.72
C LEU A 408 0.76 -9.54 1.87
N LEU A 409 0.83 -10.33 2.94
CA LEU A 409 -0.09 -11.46 3.15
C LEU A 409 -1.54 -11.04 3.39
N ASN A 410 -1.77 -9.88 4.01
CA ASN A 410 -3.11 -9.38 4.28
C ASN A 410 -3.89 -8.99 3.02
N LEU A 411 -3.20 -8.72 1.91
CA LEU A 411 -3.78 -8.47 0.59
C LEU A 411 -3.69 -9.69 -0.32
N GLY A 412 -2.55 -10.37 -0.34
CA GLY A 412 -2.35 -11.55 -1.17
C GLY A 412 -3.24 -12.73 -0.75
N ASN A 413 -3.40 -12.96 0.55
CA ASN A 413 -4.22 -14.04 1.11
C ASN A 413 -5.62 -13.59 1.56
N ALA A 414 -5.89 -12.28 1.64
CA ALA A 414 -7.18 -11.73 2.06
C ALA A 414 -7.55 -10.48 1.22
N THR A 415 -8.21 -9.51 1.83
CA THR A 415 -8.75 -8.32 1.15
C THR A 415 -8.20 -6.99 1.70
N GLY A 416 -7.17 -7.05 2.54
CA GLY A 416 -6.52 -5.89 3.13
C GLY A 416 -7.25 -5.30 4.34
N HIS A 417 -7.04 -4.02 4.57
CA HIS A 417 -7.58 -3.32 5.74
C HIS A 417 -9.09 -3.07 5.61
N PRO A 418 -9.82 -3.01 6.74
CA PRO A 418 -11.27 -2.81 6.75
C PRO A 418 -11.65 -1.40 6.30
N SER A 419 -12.84 -1.27 5.71
CA SER A 419 -13.34 -0.05 5.08
C SER A 419 -13.27 1.18 5.98
N PHE A 420 -13.68 1.06 7.25
CA PHE A 420 -13.66 2.18 8.19
C PHE A 420 -12.25 2.76 8.42
N VAL A 421 -11.24 1.90 8.51
CA VAL A 421 -9.85 2.33 8.66
C VAL A 421 -9.36 3.00 7.39
N MET A 422 -9.64 2.40 6.22
CA MET A 422 -9.27 2.98 4.94
C MET A 422 -10.00 4.30 4.64
N SER A 423 -11.19 4.51 5.23
CA SER A 423 -11.85 5.82 5.17
C SER A 423 -10.99 6.93 5.78
N ASN A 424 -10.26 6.67 6.87
CA ASN A 424 -9.35 7.66 7.46
C ASN A 424 -8.19 7.98 6.48
N SER A 425 -7.51 6.96 5.97
CA SER A 425 -6.39 7.12 5.05
C SER A 425 -6.82 7.85 3.78
N PHE A 426 -7.90 7.40 3.16
CA PHE A 426 -8.38 7.95 1.91
C PHE A 426 -9.02 9.34 2.04
N SER A 427 -9.55 9.69 3.20
CA SER A 427 -9.94 11.08 3.47
C SER A 427 -8.74 12.01 3.50
N ASN A 428 -7.59 11.57 4.06
CA ASN A 428 -6.33 12.32 3.97
C ASN A 428 -5.85 12.44 2.51
N GLN A 429 -5.97 11.38 1.70
CA GLN A 429 -5.63 11.42 0.28
C GLN A 429 -6.46 12.45 -0.48
N VAL A 430 -7.78 12.43 -0.33
CA VAL A 430 -8.68 13.39 -0.98
C VAL A 430 -8.35 14.83 -0.58
N ILE A 431 -8.15 15.07 0.72
CA ILE A 431 -7.78 16.41 1.22
C ILE A 431 -6.41 16.82 0.68
N GLY A 432 -5.42 15.92 0.64
CA GLY A 432 -4.10 16.18 0.09
C GLY A 432 -4.14 16.52 -1.40
N GLN A 433 -4.96 15.82 -2.18
CA GLN A 433 -5.16 16.13 -3.61
C GLN A 433 -5.81 17.51 -3.78
N ILE A 434 -6.82 17.86 -2.98
CA ILE A 434 -7.44 19.19 -3.01
C ILE A 434 -6.41 20.28 -2.66
N GLU A 435 -5.62 20.10 -1.59
CA GLU A 435 -4.60 21.06 -1.16
C GLU A 435 -3.58 21.34 -2.27
N LEU A 436 -3.00 20.31 -2.86
CA LEU A 436 -1.99 20.47 -3.93
C LEU A 436 -2.58 21.06 -5.21
N PHE A 437 -3.76 20.61 -5.63
CA PHE A 437 -4.36 21.04 -6.89
C PHE A 437 -4.91 22.47 -6.83
N THR A 438 -5.53 22.85 -5.71
CA THR A 438 -6.16 24.19 -5.59
C THR A 438 -5.20 25.29 -5.13
N LYS A 439 -4.01 24.91 -4.61
CA LYS A 439 -3.02 25.84 -4.08
C LYS A 439 -1.62 25.60 -4.67
N PRO A 440 -1.46 25.57 -6.01
CA PRO A 440 -0.21 25.15 -6.64
C PRO A 440 0.97 26.09 -6.34
N GLY A 441 0.73 27.31 -5.85
CA GLY A 441 1.77 28.28 -5.47
C GLY A 441 2.23 28.21 -4.03
N ASP A 442 1.53 27.47 -3.17
CA ASP A 442 1.79 27.43 -1.73
C ASP A 442 2.82 26.34 -1.35
N TYR A 443 3.09 25.41 -2.26
CA TYR A 443 3.95 24.26 -2.04
C TYR A 443 5.17 24.30 -2.98
N ALA A 444 6.37 24.40 -2.39
CA ALA A 444 7.63 24.23 -3.11
C ALA A 444 7.89 22.74 -3.41
N ARG A 445 8.95 22.44 -4.18
CA ARG A 445 9.37 21.04 -4.44
C ARG A 445 10.01 20.40 -3.21
N GLU A 446 9.19 20.14 -2.22
CA GLU A 446 9.55 19.58 -0.91
C GLU A 446 8.49 18.55 -0.49
N VAL A 447 8.76 17.81 0.58
CA VAL A 447 7.81 16.85 1.17
C VAL A 447 7.13 17.47 2.37
N TYR A 448 5.82 17.57 2.32
CA TYR A 448 4.97 18.17 3.34
C TYR A 448 4.13 17.11 4.06
N ARG A 449 3.68 17.42 5.28
CA ARG A 449 2.60 16.73 5.98
C ARG A 449 1.36 17.62 5.95
N LEU A 450 0.19 17.01 5.97
CA LEU A 450 -1.05 17.78 6.10
C LEU A 450 -1.04 18.62 7.39
N PRO A 451 -1.49 19.87 7.33
CA PRO A 451 -1.66 20.72 8.51
C PRO A 451 -2.55 20.04 9.57
N LYS A 452 -2.24 20.26 10.83
CA LYS A 452 -2.92 19.64 11.97
C LYS A 452 -4.45 19.81 11.93
N VAL A 453 -4.91 20.98 11.51
CA VAL A 453 -6.34 21.27 11.37
C VAL A 453 -7.05 20.35 10.37
N LEU A 454 -6.36 19.94 9.31
CA LEU A 454 -6.91 19.03 8.31
C LEU A 454 -6.89 17.57 8.79
N ASP A 455 -5.84 17.17 9.52
CA ASP A 455 -5.75 15.87 10.17
C ASP A 455 -6.89 15.72 11.25
N GLU A 456 -7.13 16.76 12.07
CA GLU A 456 -8.27 16.79 13.00
C GLU A 456 -9.62 16.78 12.28
N LYS A 457 -9.73 17.43 11.10
CA LYS A 457 -10.95 17.37 10.27
C LYS A 457 -11.25 15.93 9.89
N VAL A 458 -10.25 15.18 9.41
CA VAL A 458 -10.43 13.75 9.08
C VAL A 458 -10.96 12.98 10.29
N ALA A 459 -10.37 13.15 11.48
CA ALA A 459 -10.89 12.49 12.68
C ALA A 459 -12.37 12.85 12.94
N ARG A 460 -12.75 14.13 12.85
CA ARG A 460 -14.12 14.56 13.08
C ARG A 460 -15.14 13.92 12.14
N LEU A 461 -14.78 13.74 10.86
CA LEU A 461 -15.67 13.10 9.87
C LEU A 461 -16.04 11.65 10.23
N HIS A 462 -15.33 11.01 11.16
CA HIS A 462 -15.55 9.62 11.57
C HIS A 462 -16.26 9.46 12.92
N LEU A 463 -16.31 10.52 13.75
CA LEU A 463 -16.78 10.40 15.13
C LEU A 463 -18.27 10.08 15.24
N ASP A 464 -19.08 10.71 14.42
CA ASP A 464 -20.56 10.53 14.47
C ASP A 464 -20.96 9.09 14.14
N ALA A 465 -20.26 8.45 13.17
CA ALA A 465 -20.50 7.06 12.81
C ALA A 465 -20.21 6.09 13.97
N LEU A 466 -19.36 6.48 14.90
CA LEU A 466 -19.04 5.72 16.12
C LEU A 466 -19.87 6.15 17.34
N GLY A 467 -20.79 7.11 17.18
CA GLY A 467 -21.58 7.66 18.27
C GLY A 467 -20.75 8.44 19.30
N VAL A 468 -19.58 8.93 18.92
CA VAL A 468 -18.68 9.69 19.80
C VAL A 468 -19.17 11.12 19.96
N ARG A 469 -19.23 11.58 21.21
CA ARG A 469 -19.51 12.98 21.55
C ARG A 469 -18.29 13.58 22.23
N LEU A 470 -17.70 14.59 21.58
CA LEU A 470 -16.55 15.29 22.17
C LEU A 470 -16.99 16.17 23.35
N THR A 471 -16.10 16.29 24.33
CA THR A 471 -16.21 17.32 25.35
C THR A 471 -15.87 18.67 24.73
N GLU A 472 -16.66 19.69 24.98
CA GLU A 472 -16.42 21.04 24.53
C GLU A 472 -15.66 21.82 25.61
N LEU A 473 -14.64 22.60 25.20
CA LEU A 473 -13.91 23.47 26.09
C LEU A 473 -14.76 24.73 26.40
N SER A 474 -14.84 25.12 27.66
CA SER A 474 -15.33 26.46 27.99
C SER A 474 -14.31 27.51 27.51
N LYS A 475 -14.76 28.75 27.41
CA LYS A 475 -13.90 29.87 27.02
C LYS A 475 -12.74 30.02 27.99
N GLU A 476 -12.98 29.89 29.29
CA GLU A 476 -11.95 29.98 30.33
C GLU A 476 -10.92 28.83 30.22
N GLN A 477 -11.38 27.61 29.83
CA GLN A 477 -10.49 26.47 29.61
C GLN A 477 -9.62 26.66 28.37
N ALA A 478 -10.19 27.16 27.28
CA ALA A 478 -9.47 27.45 26.04
C ALA A 478 -8.41 28.57 26.27
N GLU A 479 -8.80 29.65 26.96
CA GLU A 479 -7.88 30.74 27.36
C GLU A 479 -6.75 30.24 28.27
N TYR A 480 -7.03 29.37 29.25
CA TYR A 480 -6.02 28.77 30.12
C TYR A 480 -5.01 27.92 29.34
N LEU A 481 -5.48 27.18 28.34
CA LEU A 481 -4.62 26.34 27.49
C LEU A 481 -3.91 27.14 26.38
N GLY A 482 -4.36 28.38 26.10
CA GLY A 482 -3.82 29.21 25.02
C GLY A 482 -4.13 28.68 23.62
N ILE A 483 -5.28 28.01 23.44
CA ILE A 483 -5.74 27.43 22.17
C ILE A 483 -7.13 27.93 21.82
N ASP A 484 -7.54 27.77 20.54
CA ASP A 484 -8.93 27.98 20.14
C ASP A 484 -9.82 26.86 20.70
N ALA A 485 -11.05 27.18 21.09
CA ALA A 485 -12.01 26.20 21.61
C ALA A 485 -12.40 25.14 20.57
N SER A 486 -12.26 25.45 19.27
CA SER A 486 -12.55 24.57 18.15
C SER A 486 -11.33 23.76 17.65
N GLY A 487 -10.13 23.99 18.24
CA GLY A 487 -8.88 23.34 17.81
C GLY A 487 -8.02 24.21 16.89
N PRO A 488 -6.87 23.72 16.41
CA PRO A 488 -6.31 22.41 16.75
C PRO A 488 -5.91 22.30 18.22
N TYR A 489 -6.18 21.13 18.83
CA TYR A 489 -5.96 20.91 20.26
C TYR A 489 -4.52 20.62 20.64
N LYS A 490 -3.69 20.27 19.66
CA LYS A 490 -2.27 19.98 19.82
C LYS A 490 -1.45 20.77 18.81
N PRO A 491 -0.27 21.28 19.20
CA PRO A 491 0.63 21.96 18.29
C PRO A 491 1.24 20.97 17.27
N ASP A 492 1.78 21.49 16.16
CA ASP A 492 2.31 20.69 15.04
C ASP A 492 3.44 19.72 15.45
N HIS A 493 4.22 20.10 16.46
CA HIS A 493 5.31 19.27 16.96
C HIS A 493 4.86 18.12 17.87
N TYR A 494 3.60 18.09 18.31
CA TYR A 494 3.10 17.02 19.17
C TYR A 494 3.08 15.68 18.45
N ARG A 495 3.55 14.64 19.13
CA ARG A 495 3.55 13.24 18.66
C ARG A 495 2.50 12.45 19.47
N TYR A 496 1.54 11.80 18.76
CA TYR A 496 0.52 10.94 19.36
C TYR A 496 1.07 9.57 19.71
#